data_cb3812a6acf5330575743a6f18a4dc14
#
_entry.id   cb3812a6acf5330575743a6f18a4dc14
#
_cell.length_a   1.000
_cell.length_b   1.000
_cell.length_c   1.000
_cell.angle_alpha   90.00
_cell.angle_beta   90.00
_cell.angle_gamma   90.00
#
_symmetry.space_group_name_H-M   'P 1'
#
loop_
_entity.id
_entity.type
_entity.pdbx_description
1 polymer ?
#
loop_
_entity_poly.entity_id
_entity_poly.type
_entity_poly.pdbx_seq_one_letter_code
_entity_poly.pdbx_strand_id
1 'polypeptide(L)'
;GDGEIDEDDDWDEEHRRRDANVMLGDYISTHFENVNVIIVGDLNDELNEDPSNNVFQNFINDASNFKFTDMDIAYGSSNNFSWPGWHQSTYDPAHFDHILITNELFDEFDNEGSSIQTIRLEEYFDNGWIDYEKYISDHRPVGLSLKFNP
;
A
#
# COMPACT_ATOMS: atom_id res chain seq x y z
N GLY A 1 -13.49 -3.60 -7.31
CA GLY A 1 -13.48 -3.06 -8.67
C GLY A 1 -13.18 -4.13 -9.71
N ASP A 2 -13.15 -3.78 -10.95
CA ASP A 2 -12.77 -4.67 -12.05
C ASP A 2 -11.32 -4.42 -12.53
N GLY A 3 -10.62 -3.47 -11.89
CA GLY A 3 -9.23 -3.11 -12.19
C GLY A 3 -9.07 -2.22 -13.43
N GLU A 4 -10.16 -1.61 -13.90
CA GLU A 4 -10.14 -0.69 -15.04
C GLU A 4 -10.70 0.67 -14.62
N ILE A 5 -10.05 1.76 -15.04
CA ILE A 5 -10.53 3.13 -14.78
C ILE A 5 -11.49 3.51 -15.90
N ASP A 6 -12.78 3.71 -15.59
CA ASP A 6 -13.78 4.27 -16.50
C ASP A 6 -13.94 5.77 -16.26
N GLU A 7 -13.35 6.59 -17.14
CA GLU A 7 -13.41 8.06 -17.09
C GLU A 7 -14.83 8.61 -17.33
N ASP A 8 -15.71 7.84 -17.92
CA ASP A 8 -17.08 8.24 -18.26
C ASP A 8 -18.09 7.87 -17.15
N ASP A 9 -17.66 7.10 -16.12
CA ASP A 9 -18.50 6.74 -14.98
C ASP A 9 -17.99 7.39 -13.67
N ASP A 10 -18.71 8.42 -13.20
CA ASP A 10 -18.41 9.09 -11.92
C ASP A 10 -18.54 8.17 -10.69
N TRP A 11 -19.09 6.96 -10.83
CA TRP A 11 -19.27 5.99 -9.76
C TRP A 11 -18.26 4.84 -9.83
N ASP A 12 -17.43 4.82 -10.86
CA ASP A 12 -16.34 3.87 -10.97
C ASP A 12 -15.39 3.98 -9.76
N GLU A 13 -15.07 2.86 -9.12
CA GLU A 13 -14.34 2.86 -7.88
C GLU A 13 -12.85 3.19 -8.10
N GLU A 14 -12.24 2.76 -9.20
CA GLU A 14 -10.87 3.06 -9.57
C GLU A 14 -10.70 4.54 -9.94
N HIS A 15 -11.64 5.09 -10.71
CA HIS A 15 -11.69 6.52 -11.02
C HIS A 15 -11.72 7.37 -9.74
N ARG A 16 -12.62 7.03 -8.81
CA ARG A 16 -12.76 7.75 -7.54
C ARG A 16 -11.53 7.63 -6.64
N ARG A 17 -10.88 6.46 -6.59
CA ARG A 17 -9.62 6.27 -5.84
C ARG A 17 -8.49 7.09 -6.46
N ARG A 18 -8.36 7.10 -7.77
CA ARG A 18 -7.39 7.93 -8.48
C ARG A 18 -7.57 9.40 -8.15
N ASP A 19 -8.79 9.91 -8.25
CA ASP A 19 -9.09 11.32 -7.92
C ASP A 19 -8.78 11.65 -6.47
N ALA A 20 -9.11 10.75 -5.54
CA ALA A 20 -8.76 10.91 -4.12
C ALA A 20 -7.24 10.96 -3.91
N ASN A 21 -6.46 10.13 -4.62
CA ASN A 21 -5.00 10.13 -4.56
C ASN A 21 -4.39 11.42 -5.12
N VAL A 22 -4.94 11.96 -6.21
CA VAL A 22 -4.53 13.28 -6.75
C VAL A 22 -4.79 14.37 -5.72
N MET A 23 -6.00 14.43 -5.15
CA MET A 23 -6.35 15.42 -4.12
C MET A 23 -5.46 15.28 -2.87
N LEU A 24 -5.12 14.07 -2.47
CA LEU A 24 -4.24 13.81 -1.34
C LEU A 24 -2.81 14.32 -1.62
N GLY A 25 -2.27 14.06 -2.80
CA GLY A 25 -0.95 14.55 -3.20
C GLY A 25 -0.88 16.08 -3.21
N ASP A 26 -1.89 16.73 -3.78
CA ASP A 26 -2.01 18.20 -3.78
C ASP A 26 -2.12 18.77 -2.36
N TYR A 27 -2.88 18.12 -1.49
CA TYR A 27 -3.03 18.53 -0.09
C TYR A 27 -1.70 18.44 0.66
N ILE A 28 -0.97 17.32 0.52
CA ILE A 28 0.33 17.13 1.16
C ILE A 28 1.32 18.19 0.66
N SER A 29 1.43 18.37 -0.65
CA SER A 29 2.36 19.34 -1.25
C SER A 29 2.06 20.78 -0.82
N THR A 30 0.79 21.10 -0.55
CA THR A 30 0.36 22.45 -0.16
C THR A 30 0.53 22.72 1.35
N HIS A 31 0.26 21.71 2.18
CA HIS A 31 0.15 21.92 3.64
C HIS A 31 1.28 21.33 4.47
N PHE A 32 2.07 20.44 3.88
CA PHE A 32 3.14 19.70 4.55
C PHE A 32 4.50 19.81 3.85
N GLU A 33 4.73 20.93 3.14
CA GLU A 33 6.03 21.21 2.52
C GLU A 33 7.17 21.12 3.56
N ASN A 34 8.20 20.33 3.29
CA ASN A 34 9.35 20.06 4.16
C ASN A 34 8.98 19.42 5.52
N VAL A 35 7.92 18.62 5.56
CA VAL A 35 7.48 17.91 6.76
C VAL A 35 7.50 16.40 6.49
N ASN A 36 8.03 15.64 7.44
CA ASN A 36 7.98 14.17 7.39
C ASN A 36 6.51 13.72 7.40
N VAL A 37 6.05 13.13 6.30
CA VAL A 37 4.69 12.58 6.19
C VAL A 37 4.76 11.10 5.89
N ILE A 38 3.93 10.33 6.58
CA ILE A 38 3.72 8.91 6.34
C ILE A 38 2.22 8.69 6.17
N ILE A 39 1.81 8.15 5.03
CA ILE A 39 0.44 7.74 4.75
C ILE A 39 0.38 6.22 4.85
N VAL A 40 -0.55 5.71 5.63
CA VAL A 40 -0.72 4.27 5.85
C VAL A 40 -2.18 3.89 5.75
N GLY A 41 -2.46 2.73 5.18
CA GLY A 41 -3.83 2.21 5.17
C GLY A 41 -4.06 1.14 4.11
N ASP A 42 -5.23 0.56 4.18
CA ASP A 42 -5.81 -0.20 3.10
C ASP A 42 -6.29 0.81 2.04
N LEU A 43 -5.54 0.89 0.93
CA LEU A 43 -5.85 1.77 -0.19
C LEU A 43 -6.69 1.08 -1.27
N ASN A 44 -6.98 -0.21 -1.07
CA ASN A 44 -7.92 -1.02 -1.85
C ASN A 44 -7.58 -1.12 -3.34
N ASP A 45 -6.29 -1.04 -3.67
CA ASP A 45 -5.78 -1.13 -5.04
C ASP A 45 -4.34 -1.64 -5.04
N GLU A 46 -3.81 -2.07 -6.18
CA GLU A 46 -2.49 -2.69 -6.31
C GLU A 46 -1.48 -1.75 -6.99
N LEU A 47 -0.24 -1.70 -6.44
CA LEU A 47 0.84 -0.88 -7.01
C LEU A 47 1.38 -1.41 -8.33
N ASN A 48 1.18 -2.68 -8.65
CA ASN A 48 1.77 -3.37 -9.79
C ASN A 48 0.84 -3.46 -11.01
N GLU A 49 -0.24 -2.70 -11.02
CA GLU A 49 -1.14 -2.60 -12.17
C GLU A 49 -0.52 -1.85 -13.35
N ASP A 50 -1.10 -2.04 -14.54
CA ASP A 50 -0.70 -1.28 -15.72
C ASP A 50 -0.90 0.23 -15.48
N PRO A 51 0.04 1.09 -15.93
CA PRO A 51 -0.03 2.55 -15.68
C PRO A 51 -1.33 3.22 -16.11
N SER A 52 -2.06 2.65 -17.08
CA SER A 52 -3.36 3.18 -17.53
C SER A 52 -4.46 3.00 -16.50
N ASN A 53 -4.36 1.99 -15.64
CA ASN A 53 -5.37 1.62 -14.66
C ASN A 53 -4.91 1.83 -13.21
N ASN A 54 -3.61 2.09 -13.01
CA ASN A 54 -3.03 2.26 -11.68
C ASN A 54 -3.44 3.60 -11.07
N VAL A 55 -4.21 3.55 -10.00
CA VAL A 55 -4.75 4.74 -9.31
C VAL A 55 -3.69 5.55 -8.56
N PHE A 56 -2.46 5.02 -8.42
CA PHE A 56 -1.34 5.65 -7.71
C PHE A 56 -0.34 6.36 -8.63
N GLN A 57 -0.64 6.50 -9.92
CA GLN A 57 0.30 7.05 -10.90
C GLN A 57 0.78 8.47 -10.58
N ASN A 58 -0.05 9.29 -9.91
CA ASN A 58 0.36 10.62 -9.46
C ASN A 58 1.55 10.56 -8.49
N PHE A 59 1.58 9.60 -7.56
CA PHE A 59 2.69 9.39 -6.62
C PHE A 59 3.88 8.68 -7.28
N ILE A 60 3.61 7.63 -8.07
CA ILE A 60 4.66 6.86 -8.76
C ILE A 60 5.44 7.73 -9.74
N ASN A 61 4.76 8.61 -10.47
CA ASN A 61 5.40 9.54 -11.42
C ASN A 61 6.14 10.70 -10.74
N ASP A 62 5.83 10.99 -9.49
CA ASP A 62 6.52 12.01 -8.69
C ASP A 62 7.49 11.39 -7.67
N ALA A 63 8.33 10.49 -8.14
CA ALA A 63 9.31 9.75 -7.34
C ALA A 63 10.37 10.64 -6.66
N SER A 64 10.42 11.93 -6.97
CA SER A 64 11.26 12.91 -6.27
C SER A 64 10.66 13.36 -4.95
N ASN A 65 9.35 13.29 -4.79
CA ASN A 65 8.62 13.75 -3.61
C ASN A 65 7.94 12.62 -2.83
N PHE A 66 7.63 11.50 -3.49
CA PHE A 66 6.89 10.40 -2.90
C PHE A 66 7.54 9.04 -3.17
N LYS A 67 7.45 8.14 -2.20
CA LYS A 67 7.93 6.75 -2.34
C LYS A 67 7.00 5.80 -1.60
N PHE A 68 6.44 4.80 -2.28
CA PHE A 68 5.85 3.64 -1.62
C PHE A 68 6.95 2.75 -1.07
N THR A 69 6.96 2.52 0.24
CA THR A 69 8.00 1.73 0.92
C THR A 69 7.87 0.24 0.67
N ASP A 70 6.67 -0.21 0.31
CA ASP A 70 6.27 -1.61 0.10
C ASP A 70 6.26 -2.05 -1.38
N MET A 71 6.89 -1.26 -2.29
CA MET A 71 7.02 -1.61 -3.71
C MET A 71 7.58 -3.02 -3.92
N ASP A 72 8.63 -3.38 -3.19
CA ASP A 72 9.27 -4.71 -3.30
C ASP A 72 8.33 -5.85 -2.84
N ILE A 73 7.39 -5.57 -1.95
CA ILE A 73 6.35 -6.53 -1.57
C ILE A 73 5.35 -6.66 -2.70
N ALA A 74 4.85 -5.54 -3.25
CA ALA A 74 3.83 -5.52 -4.30
C ALA A 74 4.29 -6.22 -5.59
N TYR A 75 5.58 -6.10 -5.95
CA TYR A 75 6.19 -6.78 -7.09
C TYR A 75 6.81 -8.15 -6.74
N GLY A 76 6.69 -8.58 -5.49
CA GLY A 76 7.32 -9.77 -4.96
C GLY A 76 6.43 -11.01 -4.99
N SER A 77 6.66 -11.89 -4.02
CA SER A 77 5.86 -13.11 -3.88
C SER A 77 4.52 -12.83 -3.21
N SER A 78 3.43 -13.33 -3.79
CA SER A 78 2.07 -13.24 -3.22
C SER A 78 1.93 -13.85 -1.82
N ASN A 79 2.89 -14.67 -1.38
CA ASN A 79 2.95 -15.15 0.00
C ASN A 79 3.13 -14.01 1.03
N ASN A 80 3.65 -12.86 0.58
CA ASN A 80 3.91 -11.68 1.41
C ASN A 80 2.85 -10.58 1.22
N PHE A 81 1.82 -10.80 0.45
CA PHE A 81 0.76 -9.83 0.25
C PHE A 81 -0.08 -9.64 1.52
N SER A 82 -0.59 -8.44 1.70
CA SER A 82 -1.38 -8.09 2.87
C SER A 82 -2.74 -8.78 2.89
N TRP A 83 -3.34 -8.99 1.74
CA TRP A 83 -4.59 -9.75 1.60
C TRP A 83 -4.32 -11.10 0.90
N PRO A 84 -4.27 -12.22 1.66
CA PRO A 84 -4.03 -13.55 1.08
C PRO A 84 -5.24 -14.16 0.38
N GLY A 85 -6.36 -13.44 0.32
CA GLY A 85 -7.66 -13.98 -0.08
C GLY A 85 -8.37 -14.69 1.07
N TRP A 86 -9.68 -14.79 0.99
CA TRP A 86 -10.45 -15.58 1.97
C TRP A 86 -10.15 -17.07 1.83
N HIS A 87 -10.01 -17.78 2.95
CA HIS A 87 -9.62 -19.22 2.95
C HIS A 87 -10.55 -20.12 2.13
N GLN A 88 -11.76 -19.68 1.80
CA GLN A 88 -12.74 -20.41 0.96
C GLN A 88 -12.99 -19.77 -0.40
N SER A 89 -12.24 -18.72 -0.75
CA SER A 89 -12.42 -18.03 -2.03
C SER A 89 -11.51 -18.57 -3.12
N THR A 90 -11.85 -18.23 -4.37
CA THR A 90 -11.00 -18.44 -5.54
C THR A 90 -10.31 -17.16 -6.00
N TYR A 91 -10.41 -16.09 -5.22
CA TYR A 91 -9.72 -14.83 -5.50
C TYR A 91 -8.21 -14.98 -5.29
N ASP A 92 -7.45 -14.41 -6.18
CA ASP A 92 -6.00 -14.36 -6.05
C ASP A 92 -5.59 -13.42 -4.91
N PRO A 93 -4.51 -13.72 -4.19
CA PRO A 93 -3.95 -12.81 -3.19
C PRO A 93 -3.59 -11.46 -3.80
N ALA A 94 -3.82 -10.38 -3.05
CA ALA A 94 -3.54 -9.01 -3.45
C ALA A 94 -2.82 -8.22 -2.34
N HIS A 95 -2.12 -7.15 -2.71
CA HIS A 95 -1.43 -6.28 -1.75
C HIS A 95 -2.09 -4.91 -1.75
N PHE A 96 -3.00 -4.66 -0.80
CA PHE A 96 -3.83 -3.47 -0.71
C PHE A 96 -3.41 -2.47 0.37
N ASP A 97 -2.63 -2.96 1.35
CA ASP A 97 -2.20 -2.14 2.49
C ASP A 97 -0.83 -1.53 2.18
N HIS A 98 -0.79 -0.22 1.97
CA HIS A 98 0.39 0.48 1.52
C HIS A 98 0.91 1.49 2.53
N ILE A 99 2.21 1.78 2.42
CA ILE A 99 2.88 2.83 3.19
C ILE A 99 3.62 3.75 2.24
N LEU A 100 3.10 4.96 2.07
CA LEU A 100 3.69 6.03 1.27
C LEU A 100 4.40 7.03 2.18
N ILE A 101 5.61 7.44 1.81
CA ILE A 101 6.40 8.45 2.53
C ILE A 101 6.76 9.61 1.62
N THR A 102 6.96 10.80 2.22
CA THR A 102 7.51 11.96 1.53
C THR A 102 9.04 11.94 1.54
N ASN A 103 9.65 12.75 0.67
CA ASN A 103 11.09 12.77 0.42
C ASN A 103 11.93 13.13 1.65
N GLU A 104 11.34 13.79 2.66
CA GLU A 104 12.00 14.08 3.94
C GLU A 104 12.35 12.82 4.74
N LEU A 105 11.78 11.66 4.36
CA LEU A 105 12.03 10.37 5.00
C LEU A 105 12.81 9.37 4.11
N PHE A 106 13.25 9.78 2.92
CA PHE A 106 13.94 8.87 2.01
C PHE A 106 15.27 8.39 2.59
N ASP A 107 16.06 9.30 3.18
CA ASP A 107 17.36 8.97 3.77
C ASP A 107 17.20 8.01 4.97
N GLU A 108 16.13 8.18 5.78
CA GLU A 108 15.81 7.27 6.87
C GLU A 108 15.36 5.91 6.37
N PHE A 109 14.58 5.87 5.29
CA PHE A 109 14.12 4.62 4.69
C PHE A 109 15.27 3.87 4.03
N ASP A 110 16.16 4.57 3.32
CA ASP A 110 17.32 3.97 2.64
C ASP A 110 18.46 3.60 3.62
N ASN A 111 18.34 3.94 4.92
CA ASN A 111 19.33 3.65 5.94
C ASN A 111 19.38 2.16 6.30
N GLU A 112 20.60 1.61 6.48
CA GLU A 112 20.76 0.23 6.95
C GLU A 112 20.13 0.04 8.34
N GLY A 113 19.17 -0.87 8.43
CA GLY A 113 18.37 -1.14 9.62
C GLY A 113 16.94 -0.61 9.56
N SER A 114 16.57 0.14 8.51
CA SER A 114 15.18 0.34 8.15
C SER A 114 14.62 -0.89 7.45
N SER A 115 13.33 -1.15 7.60
CA SER A 115 12.70 -2.33 7.00
C SER A 115 11.22 -2.12 6.80
N ILE A 116 10.69 -2.79 5.77
CA ILE A 116 9.27 -2.93 5.49
C ILE A 116 8.94 -4.41 5.38
N GLN A 117 7.82 -4.84 5.96
CA GLN A 117 7.40 -6.23 5.87
C GLN A 117 5.90 -6.38 6.12
N THR A 118 5.31 -7.39 5.51
CA THR A 118 4.01 -7.93 5.92
C THR A 118 4.20 -8.84 7.13
N ILE A 119 3.44 -8.60 8.19
CA ILE A 119 3.58 -9.32 9.46
C ILE A 119 2.60 -10.49 9.47
N ARG A 120 3.14 -11.70 9.49
CA ARG A 120 2.37 -12.95 9.38
C ARG A 120 1.89 -13.42 10.75
N LEU A 121 0.93 -12.70 11.33
CA LEU A 121 0.37 -13.03 12.65
C LEU A 121 -0.40 -14.35 12.67
N GLU A 122 -0.88 -14.82 11.52
CA GLU A 122 -1.53 -16.13 11.38
C GLU A 122 -0.65 -17.30 11.81
N GLU A 123 0.68 -17.14 11.82
CA GLU A 123 1.63 -18.16 12.24
C GLU A 123 1.55 -18.47 13.76
N TYR A 124 0.87 -17.61 14.54
CA TYR A 124 0.65 -17.79 15.97
C TYR A 124 -0.68 -18.48 16.31
N PHE A 125 -1.48 -18.87 15.30
CA PHE A 125 -2.78 -19.53 15.48
C PHE A 125 -2.69 -21.02 15.16
N ASP A 126 -3.42 -21.86 15.88
CA ASP A 126 -3.39 -23.32 15.70
C ASP A 126 -3.84 -23.75 14.30
N ASN A 127 -4.84 -23.09 13.71
CA ASN A 127 -5.30 -23.34 12.34
C ASN A 127 -4.81 -22.25 11.33
N GLY A 128 -3.76 -21.50 11.69
CA GLY A 128 -3.13 -20.52 10.83
C GLY A 128 -4.10 -19.44 10.35
N TRP A 129 -4.11 -19.23 9.01
CA TRP A 129 -4.93 -18.20 8.36
C TRP A 129 -6.43 -18.33 8.66
N ILE A 130 -6.98 -19.55 8.75
CA ILE A 130 -8.40 -19.77 9.00
C ILE A 130 -8.85 -19.13 10.34
N ASP A 131 -8.08 -19.30 11.38
CA ASP A 131 -8.40 -18.71 12.70
C ASP A 131 -8.11 -17.20 12.70
N TYR A 132 -7.02 -16.77 12.07
CA TYR A 132 -6.68 -15.35 11.98
C TYR A 132 -7.77 -14.56 11.25
N GLU A 133 -8.15 -14.99 10.04
CA GLU A 133 -9.21 -14.39 9.24
C GLU A 133 -10.53 -14.31 10.02
N LYS A 134 -10.88 -15.40 10.71
CA LYS A 134 -12.15 -15.49 11.43
C LYS A 134 -12.23 -14.58 12.67
N TYR A 135 -11.12 -14.42 13.39
CA TYR A 135 -11.14 -13.79 14.71
C TYR A 135 -10.44 -12.43 14.78
N ILE A 136 -9.62 -12.11 13.82
CA ILE A 136 -8.77 -10.91 13.83
C ILE A 136 -9.05 -10.02 12.62
N SER A 137 -8.64 -10.44 11.41
CA SER A 137 -8.74 -9.66 10.17
C SER A 137 -8.53 -10.56 8.96
N ASP A 138 -9.13 -10.21 7.83
CA ASP A 138 -8.83 -10.76 6.52
C ASP A 138 -7.61 -10.09 5.84
N HIS A 139 -6.97 -9.13 6.52
CA HIS A 139 -5.71 -8.52 6.10
C HIS A 139 -4.60 -8.79 7.11
N ARG A 140 -3.37 -8.97 6.61
CA ARG A 140 -2.14 -8.97 7.41
C ARG A 140 -1.64 -7.55 7.60
N PRO A 141 -1.14 -7.18 8.79
CA PRO A 141 -0.51 -5.88 8.98
C PRO A 141 0.74 -5.70 8.11
N VAL A 142 0.91 -4.51 7.54
CA VAL A 142 2.16 -4.07 6.93
C VAL A 142 2.87 -3.15 7.92
N GLY A 143 4.13 -3.42 8.21
CA GLY A 143 4.90 -2.69 9.21
C GLY A 143 6.17 -2.09 8.66
N LEU A 144 6.32 -0.76 8.83
CA LEU A 144 7.52 0.01 8.51
C LEU A 144 8.32 0.32 9.78
N SER A 145 9.62 0.06 9.73
CA SER A 145 10.58 0.53 10.73
C SER A 145 11.58 1.46 10.07
N LEU A 146 11.69 2.69 10.58
CA LEU A 146 12.66 3.68 10.09
C LEU A 146 13.82 3.83 11.06
N LYS A 147 15.03 3.85 10.52
CA LYS A 147 16.26 4.08 11.25
C LYS A 147 16.71 5.53 11.05
N PHE A 148 16.56 6.33 12.09
CA PHE A 148 17.08 7.70 12.10
C PHE A 148 18.58 7.71 12.46
N ASN A 149 19.33 8.55 11.76
CA ASN A 149 20.70 8.85 12.13
C ASN A 149 20.72 9.81 13.32
N PRO A 150 21.64 9.64 14.28
CA PRO A 150 21.77 10.53 15.42
C PRO A 150 22.23 11.95 15.03
#